data_28667425bd1659ac117fefa6a4730645
#
_entry.id   28667425bd1659ac117fefa6a4730645
#
_cell.length_a   1.000
_cell.length_b   1.000
_cell.length_c   1.000
_cell.angle_alpha   90.00
_cell.angle_beta   90.00
_cell.angle_gamma   90.00
#
_symmetry.space_group_name_H-M   'P 1'
#
loop_
_entity.id
_entity.type
_entity.pdbx_description
1 polymer ?
#
loop_
_entity_poly.entity_id
_entity_poly.type
_entity_poly.pdbx_seq_one_letter_code
_entity_poly.pdbx_strand_id
1 'polypeptide(L)'
;GLSIYKLNHGFKAIYGMGATEFLHKARMTKAHQVLAETDMTIDDVAKAIGYSHPNAFAPAFKKYFGYTPAFVQRSNKALFILSFIVYLLPFS
;
A
#
# COMPACT_ATOMS: atom_id res chain seq x y z
N GLY A 1 10.58 -18.26 25.49
CA GLY A 1 9.94 -17.80 24.29
C GLY A 1 10.89 -17.55 23.14
N LEU A 2 10.37 -17.53 21.95
CA LEU A 2 11.15 -17.23 20.77
C LEU A 2 11.54 -15.74 20.75
N SER A 3 12.83 -15.47 20.54
CA SER A 3 13.28 -14.11 20.32
C SER A 3 12.83 -13.62 18.93
N ILE A 4 12.74 -12.32 18.78
CA ILE A 4 12.43 -11.72 17.47
C ILE A 4 13.47 -12.15 16.43
N TYR A 5 14.73 -12.27 16.85
CA TYR A 5 15.80 -12.74 15.97
C TYR A 5 15.54 -14.15 15.43
N LYS A 6 15.17 -15.07 16.31
CA LYS A 6 14.88 -16.45 15.90
C LYS A 6 13.65 -16.52 15.01
N LEU A 7 12.62 -15.73 15.32
CA LEU A 7 11.42 -15.65 14.49
C LEU A 7 11.75 -15.15 13.09
N ASN A 8 12.50 -14.05 12.98
CA ASN A 8 12.91 -13.51 11.69
C ASN A 8 13.77 -14.48 10.90
N HIS A 9 14.69 -15.18 11.58
CA HIS A 9 15.58 -16.14 10.91
C HIS A 9 14.80 -17.32 10.33
N GLY A 10 13.90 -17.90 11.13
CA GLY A 10 13.05 -18.99 10.66
C GLY A 10 12.11 -18.55 9.55
N PHE A 11 11.53 -17.36 9.69
CA PHE A 11 10.63 -16.79 8.67
C PHE A 11 11.37 -16.59 7.35
N LYS A 12 12.59 -16.04 7.41
CA LYS A 12 13.41 -15.83 6.23
C LYS A 12 13.76 -17.14 5.52
N ALA A 13 13.99 -18.21 6.27
CA ALA A 13 14.29 -19.53 5.71
C ALA A 13 13.11 -20.06 4.90
N ILE A 14 11.86 -19.78 5.32
CA ILE A 14 10.67 -20.28 4.66
C ILE A 14 10.21 -19.35 3.52
N TYR A 15 10.20 -18.04 3.75
CA TYR A 15 9.59 -17.07 2.84
C TYR A 15 10.61 -16.23 2.05
N GLY A 16 11.91 -16.40 2.29
CA GLY A 16 12.95 -15.65 1.61
C GLY A 16 13.13 -14.21 2.12
N MET A 17 12.38 -13.79 3.12
CA MET A 17 12.50 -12.48 3.75
C MET A 17 12.17 -12.57 5.22
N GLY A 18 12.71 -11.65 6.04
CA GLY A 18 12.40 -11.58 7.47
C GLY A 18 10.96 -11.20 7.74
N ALA A 19 10.48 -11.54 8.94
CA ALA A 19 9.09 -11.24 9.32
C ALA A 19 8.81 -9.73 9.30
N THR A 20 9.78 -8.90 9.68
CA THR A 20 9.65 -7.44 9.66
C THR A 20 9.49 -6.93 8.22
N GLU A 21 10.29 -7.42 7.30
CA GLU A 21 10.20 -7.08 5.88
C GLU A 21 8.88 -7.52 5.29
N PHE A 22 8.43 -8.72 5.63
CA PHE A 22 7.15 -9.26 5.17
C PHE A 22 6.01 -8.40 5.65
N LEU A 23 6.01 -8.01 6.93
CA LEU A 23 4.99 -7.15 7.50
C LEU A 23 4.97 -5.78 6.82
N HIS A 24 6.14 -5.20 6.57
CA HIS A 24 6.25 -3.93 5.88
C HIS A 24 5.66 -4.03 4.47
N LYS A 25 6.01 -5.08 3.74
CA LYS A 25 5.47 -5.34 2.40
C LYS A 25 3.95 -5.48 2.45
N ALA A 26 3.43 -6.24 3.42
CA ALA A 26 2.00 -6.44 3.56
C ALA A 26 1.26 -5.13 3.85
N ARG A 27 1.82 -4.29 4.72
CA ARG A 27 1.25 -2.97 5.04
C ARG A 27 1.25 -2.04 3.83
N MET A 28 2.37 -1.98 3.10
CA MET A 28 2.46 -1.14 1.90
C MET A 28 1.53 -1.63 0.80
N THR A 29 1.43 -2.93 0.59
CA THR A 29 0.53 -3.52 -0.39
C THR A 29 -0.93 -3.22 -0.04
N LYS A 30 -1.29 -3.36 1.24
CA LYS A 30 -2.65 -3.04 1.69
C LYS A 30 -2.96 -1.56 1.53
N ALA A 31 -2.02 -0.70 1.88
CA ALA A 31 -2.17 0.74 1.70
C ALA A 31 -2.41 1.10 0.24
N HIS A 32 -1.62 0.52 -0.66
CA HIS A 32 -1.77 0.73 -2.09
C HIS A 32 -3.17 0.34 -2.55
N GLN A 33 -3.63 -0.82 -2.13
CA GLN A 33 -4.96 -1.32 -2.48
C GLN A 33 -6.06 -0.37 -1.98
N VAL A 34 -6.01 0.04 -0.72
CA VAL A 34 -7.03 0.90 -0.13
C VAL A 34 -7.03 2.28 -0.78
N LEU A 35 -5.84 2.84 -1.06
CA LEU A 35 -5.73 4.12 -1.77
C LEU A 35 -6.31 4.04 -3.17
N ALA A 36 -6.14 2.90 -3.83
CA ALA A 36 -6.62 2.66 -5.18
C ALA A 36 -8.14 2.48 -5.23
N GLU A 37 -8.69 1.79 -4.25
CA GLU A 37 -10.08 1.30 -4.30
C GLU A 37 -11.06 2.12 -3.49
N THR A 38 -10.58 3.02 -2.62
CA THR A 38 -11.45 3.79 -1.73
C THR A 38 -11.13 5.28 -1.78
N ASP A 39 -12.02 6.08 -1.18
CA ASP A 39 -11.83 7.52 -1.02
C ASP A 39 -11.27 7.89 0.35
N MET A 40 -10.74 6.92 1.10
CA MET A 40 -10.13 7.20 2.39
C MET A 40 -8.99 8.21 2.25
N THR A 41 -8.88 9.10 3.23
CA THR A 41 -7.78 10.05 3.25
C THR A 41 -6.46 9.31 3.47
N ILE A 42 -5.36 9.92 3.03
CA ILE A 42 -4.02 9.34 3.21
C ILE A 42 -3.73 9.14 4.69
N ASP A 43 -4.12 10.10 5.55
CA ASP A 43 -3.95 9.98 6.99
C ASP A 43 -4.74 8.79 7.57
N ASP A 44 -5.97 8.60 7.13
CA ASP A 44 -6.80 7.48 7.59
C ASP A 44 -6.22 6.14 7.13
N VAL A 45 -5.71 6.07 5.91
CA VAL A 45 -5.04 4.87 5.42
C VAL A 45 -3.81 4.56 6.27
N ALA A 46 -2.99 5.59 6.57
CA ALA A 46 -1.80 5.43 7.40
C ALA A 46 -2.15 4.83 8.77
N LYS A 47 -3.20 5.36 9.40
CA LYS A 47 -3.66 4.86 10.70
C LYS A 47 -4.18 3.43 10.59
N ALA A 48 -4.94 3.14 9.55
CA ALA A 48 -5.54 1.82 9.35
C ALA A 48 -4.49 0.72 9.19
N ILE A 49 -3.35 1.04 8.57
CA ILE A 49 -2.28 0.05 8.38
C ILE A 49 -1.27 0.03 9.53
N GLY A 50 -1.49 0.81 10.58
CA GLY A 50 -0.70 0.72 11.80
C GLY A 50 0.37 1.78 11.99
N TYR A 51 0.35 2.87 11.23
CA TYR A 51 1.27 3.98 11.43
C TYR A 51 0.75 4.88 12.56
N SER A 52 1.55 5.01 13.63
CA SER A 52 1.21 5.90 14.75
C SER A 52 1.28 7.37 14.34
N HIS A 53 2.17 7.68 13.41
CA HIS A 53 2.38 9.04 12.93
C HIS A 53 2.14 9.06 11.41
N PRO A 54 1.01 9.61 10.96
CA PRO A 54 0.69 9.65 9.52
C PRO A 54 1.76 10.31 8.66
N ASN A 55 2.50 11.27 9.23
CA ASN A 55 3.58 11.96 8.51
C ASN A 55 4.73 11.02 8.10
N ALA A 56 4.88 9.89 8.79
CA ALA A 56 5.91 8.90 8.45
C ALA A 56 5.48 7.98 7.32
N PHE A 57 4.20 7.88 7.06
CA PHE A 57 3.66 6.95 6.06
C PHE A 57 4.01 7.37 4.63
N ALA A 58 3.74 8.61 4.26
CA ALA A 58 3.93 9.06 2.88
C ALA A 58 5.37 8.92 2.40
N PRO A 59 6.40 9.33 3.19
CA PRO A 59 7.78 9.10 2.79
C PRO A 59 8.13 7.61 2.67
N ALA A 60 7.63 6.77 3.59
CA ALA A 60 7.86 5.33 3.54
C ALA A 60 7.23 4.70 2.30
N PHE A 61 6.02 5.11 1.97
CA PHE A 61 5.31 4.65 0.78
C PHE A 61 6.08 5.02 -0.49
N LYS A 62 6.52 6.28 -0.59
CA LYS A 62 7.29 6.74 -1.75
C LYS A 62 8.60 6.00 -1.89
N LYS A 63 9.28 5.74 -0.76
CA LYS A 63 10.53 4.97 -0.78
C LYS A 63 10.28 3.53 -1.27
N TYR A 64 9.17 2.94 -0.88
CA TYR A 64 8.84 1.56 -1.22
C TYR A 64 8.41 1.42 -2.69
N PHE A 65 7.50 2.25 -3.15
CA PHE A 65 6.92 2.14 -4.49
C PHE A 65 7.56 3.04 -5.54
N GLY A 66 8.26 4.11 -5.13
CA GLY A 66 8.83 5.08 -6.05
C GLY A 66 7.87 6.22 -6.43
N TYR A 67 6.65 6.23 -5.88
CA TYR A 67 5.67 7.29 -6.09
C TYR A 67 4.86 7.51 -4.81
N THR A 68 4.16 8.64 -4.74
CA THR A 68 3.46 9.06 -3.52
C THR A 68 2.09 8.39 -3.38
N PRO A 69 1.55 8.31 -2.15
CA PRO A 69 0.16 7.86 -1.96
C PRO A 69 -0.84 8.74 -2.70
N ALA A 70 -0.61 10.04 -2.74
CA ALA A 70 -1.48 10.98 -3.47
C ALA A 70 -1.52 10.66 -4.96
N PHE A 71 -0.38 10.26 -5.53
CA PHE A 71 -0.30 9.85 -6.92
C PHE A 71 -1.21 8.65 -7.20
N VAL A 72 -1.20 7.66 -6.31
CA VAL A 72 -2.04 6.47 -6.46
C VAL A 72 -3.53 6.84 -6.46
N GLN A 73 -3.94 7.68 -5.51
CA GLN A 73 -5.34 8.12 -5.45
C GLN A 73 -5.78 8.84 -6.72
N ARG A 74 -4.98 9.79 -7.19
CA ARG A 74 -5.30 10.56 -8.39
C ARG A 74 -5.31 9.71 -9.65
N SER A 75 -4.29 8.85 -9.81
CA SER A 75 -4.16 8.01 -10.99
C SER A 75 -5.30 7.03 -11.13
N ASN A 76 -5.70 6.41 -10.02
CA ASN A 76 -6.80 5.46 -10.05
C ASN A 76 -8.15 6.12 -10.30
N LYS A 77 -8.37 7.31 -9.75
CA LYS A 77 -9.58 8.07 -10.06
C LYS A 77 -9.63 8.44 -11.54
N ALA A 78 -8.50 8.88 -12.10
CA ALA A 78 -8.41 9.20 -13.51
C ALA A 78 -8.66 7.98 -14.38
N LEU A 79 -8.06 6.84 -14.02
CA LEU A 79 -8.24 5.58 -14.74
C LEU A 79 -9.69 5.10 -14.66
N PHE A 80 -10.32 5.23 -13.48
CA PHE A 80 -11.70 4.87 -13.28
C PHE A 80 -12.62 5.74 -14.16
N ILE A 81 -12.38 7.04 -14.19
CA ILE A 81 -13.15 7.96 -15.01
C ILE A 81 -12.98 7.65 -16.50
N LEU A 82 -11.75 7.40 -16.93
CA LEU A 82 -11.46 7.02 -18.32
C LEU A 82 -12.14 5.70 -18.69
N SER A 83 -12.08 4.73 -17.80
CA SER A 83 -12.74 3.45 -17.99
C SER A 83 -14.25 3.59 -18.12
N PHE A 84 -14.84 4.45 -17.28
CA PHE A 84 -16.26 4.75 -17.33
C PHE A 84 -16.66 5.46 -18.61
N ILE A 85 -15.85 6.42 -19.06
CA ILE A 85 -16.09 7.14 -20.32
C ILE A 85 -16.00 6.17 -21.50
N VAL A 86 -14.99 5.31 -21.53
CA VAL A 86 -14.84 4.31 -22.57
C VAL A 86 -16.06 3.38 -22.60
N TYR A 87 -16.55 3.00 -21.41
CA TYR A 87 -17.71 2.13 -21.30
C TYR A 87 -18.99 2.79 -21.86
N LEU A 88 -19.09 4.12 -21.68
CA LEU A 88 -20.25 4.88 -22.18
C LEU A 88 -20.15 5.26 -23.64
N LEU A 89 -18.99 5.15 -24.26
CA LEU A 89 -18.83 5.47 -25.68
C LEU A 89 -19.59 4.46 -26.54
N PRO A 90 -20.36 4.93 -27.52
CA PRO A 90 -21.03 4.00 -28.44
C PRO A 90 -20.01 3.36 -29.35
N PHE A 91 -19.83 2.07 -29.23
CA PHE A 91 -19.05 1.29 -30.19
C PHE A 91 -20.00 0.89 -31.31
N SER A 92 -19.75 1.45 -32.43
CA SER A 92 -20.46 1.03 -33.63
C SER A 92 -19.66 -0.04 -34.37
#